data_fca83bcc037053c32a8013305c6d4e74
#
_entry.id   fca83bcc037053c32a8013305c6d4e74
#
_cell.length_a   1.000
_cell.length_b   1.000
_cell.length_c   1.000
_cell.angle_alpha   90.00
_cell.angle_beta   90.00
_cell.angle_gamma   90.00
#
_symmetry.space_group_name_H-M   'P 1'
#
loop_
_entity.id
_entity.type
_entity.pdbx_description
1 polymer ?
#
loop_
_entity_poly.entity_id
_entity_poly.type
_entity_poly.pdbx_seq_one_letter_code
_entity_poly.pdbx_strand_id
1 'polypeptide(L)'
;YANGHIHLGTAMNKIVKDIIVRSHQMAGFDASYLPGWDCHGLPIEWKVEEEFRGKNRGKDDVPGDEFRAACRAYAEKWVEIQGREFRALGIEGEWDNPYLTMKFESEATIVAEFLRMAMQGALVRGAKPIMWSPVERTALAEAEVEYYDRKVPVIWVKFPVTGTAEFISSQQDNSGASPLDALADASVVIWTTTPWTIPANQAVSFSPEIAYGLYTVDAVMSEEELGFAPYAKAGEKLMISDDLAQAVMDGAKVSAFTRVSDVDPTGWTLKHPLSGMDAFFDKPIPMLSGGHVTADAGTGFVHTAPAHGEDDFNVWVESGRTTQDIRQIVDADGCYTPDVPRFAGMDIIRTSGKKRGEPGKANNEVIAALAESGNLLA
;
A
#
# COMPACT_ATOMS: atom_id res chain seq x y z
N TYR A 1 20.77 -15.38 -9.89
CA TYR A 1 20.76 -14.46 -11.01
C TYR A 1 22.13 -14.36 -11.68
N ALA A 2 22.14 -14.11 -12.99
CA ALA A 2 23.34 -13.79 -13.75
C ALA A 2 23.70 -12.31 -13.55
N ASN A 3 24.12 -11.97 -12.32
CA ASN A 3 24.41 -10.60 -11.88
C ASN A 3 25.45 -10.59 -10.78
N GLY A 4 26.60 -9.98 -11.03
CA GLY A 4 27.69 -9.86 -10.06
C GLY A 4 28.51 -11.13 -9.83
N HIS A 5 29.58 -11.02 -9.06
CA HIS A 5 30.42 -12.14 -8.65
C HIS A 5 29.70 -13.05 -7.66
N ILE A 6 30.09 -14.33 -7.61
CA ILE A 6 29.58 -15.27 -6.61
C ILE A 6 29.99 -14.79 -5.20
N HIS A 7 29.09 -14.93 -4.25
CA HIS A 7 29.33 -14.67 -2.83
C HIS A 7 29.30 -15.98 -2.03
N LEU A 8 29.67 -15.93 -0.75
CA LEU A 8 29.78 -17.11 0.10
C LEU A 8 28.51 -17.99 0.09
N GLY A 9 27.33 -17.37 0.13
CA GLY A 9 26.04 -18.11 0.07
C GLY A 9 25.86 -18.86 -1.24
N THR A 10 26.21 -18.22 -2.37
CA THR A 10 26.15 -18.85 -3.71
C THR A 10 27.15 -20.02 -3.78
N ALA A 11 28.38 -19.81 -3.31
CA ALA A 11 29.42 -20.84 -3.27
C ALA A 11 28.98 -22.04 -2.40
N MET A 12 28.49 -21.80 -1.19
CA MET A 12 27.99 -22.85 -0.29
C MET A 12 26.86 -23.67 -0.93
N ASN A 13 25.87 -23.00 -1.55
CA ASN A 13 24.77 -23.69 -2.23
C ASN A 13 25.28 -24.66 -3.33
N LYS A 14 26.24 -24.24 -4.13
CA LYS A 14 26.78 -25.05 -5.23
C LYS A 14 27.71 -26.14 -4.75
N ILE A 15 28.54 -25.87 -3.73
CA ILE A 15 29.42 -26.89 -3.13
C ILE A 15 28.61 -28.00 -2.47
N VAL A 16 27.55 -27.67 -1.73
CA VAL A 16 26.68 -28.70 -1.13
C VAL A 16 26.02 -29.58 -2.19
N LYS A 17 25.54 -28.99 -3.27
CA LYS A 17 24.99 -29.73 -4.43
C LYS A 17 26.05 -30.65 -5.05
N ASP A 18 27.26 -30.15 -5.26
CA ASP A 18 28.39 -30.95 -5.80
C ASP A 18 28.72 -32.16 -4.91
N ILE A 19 28.77 -31.99 -3.59
CA ILE A 19 28.97 -33.08 -2.63
C ILE A 19 27.88 -34.12 -2.80
N ILE A 20 26.61 -33.73 -2.89
CA ILE A 20 25.49 -34.66 -3.08
C ILE A 20 25.61 -35.41 -4.40
N VAL A 21 25.87 -34.72 -5.50
CA VAL A 21 26.01 -35.34 -6.83
C VAL A 21 27.16 -36.35 -6.84
N ARG A 22 28.35 -35.94 -6.38
CA ARG A 22 29.53 -36.82 -6.33
C ARG A 22 29.31 -38.04 -5.44
N SER A 23 28.68 -37.85 -4.27
CA SER A 23 28.41 -38.98 -3.36
C SER A 23 27.49 -40.00 -4.01
N HIS A 24 26.48 -39.58 -4.78
CA HIS A 24 25.59 -40.48 -5.50
C HIS A 24 26.32 -41.19 -6.66
N GLN A 25 27.15 -40.46 -7.41
CA GLN A 25 27.98 -41.08 -8.46
C GLN A 25 28.93 -42.12 -7.88
N MET A 26 29.58 -41.83 -6.75
CA MET A 26 30.45 -42.81 -6.06
C MET A 26 29.66 -44.03 -5.56
N ALA A 27 28.36 -43.88 -5.27
CA ALA A 27 27.48 -44.97 -4.91
C ALA A 27 26.91 -45.73 -6.13
N GLY A 28 27.30 -45.38 -7.35
CA GLY A 28 26.92 -46.07 -8.58
C GLY A 28 25.63 -45.54 -9.24
N PHE A 29 25.10 -44.40 -8.79
CA PHE A 29 23.96 -43.78 -9.44
C PHE A 29 24.39 -42.92 -10.64
N ASP A 30 23.53 -42.83 -11.64
CA ASP A 30 23.65 -41.82 -12.71
C ASP A 30 23.14 -40.48 -12.20
N ALA A 31 24.03 -39.71 -11.58
CA ALA A 31 23.76 -38.39 -11.06
C ALA A 31 24.53 -37.35 -11.83
N SER A 32 23.83 -36.58 -12.70
CA SER A 32 24.40 -35.46 -13.42
C SER A 32 24.00 -34.15 -12.78
N TYR A 33 24.84 -33.14 -12.93
CA TYR A 33 24.52 -31.77 -12.56
C TYR A 33 24.49 -30.86 -13.78
N LEU A 34 23.28 -30.36 -14.09
CA LEU A 34 23.09 -29.35 -15.12
C LEU A 34 23.05 -27.98 -14.44
N PRO A 35 24.08 -27.13 -14.60
CA PRO A 35 24.04 -25.77 -14.07
C PRO A 35 22.94 -24.96 -14.73
N GLY A 36 22.26 -24.12 -13.95
CA GLY A 36 21.22 -23.24 -14.45
C GLY A 36 21.37 -21.81 -13.91
N TRP A 37 20.97 -20.83 -14.74
CA TRP A 37 20.91 -19.44 -14.39
C TRP A 37 19.54 -18.84 -14.69
N ASP A 38 19.06 -18.05 -13.73
CA ASP A 38 18.01 -17.08 -13.97
C ASP A 38 18.63 -15.81 -14.60
N CYS A 39 18.18 -15.48 -15.81
CA CYS A 39 18.75 -14.45 -16.67
C CYS A 39 17.79 -13.28 -16.89
N HIS A 40 16.70 -13.18 -16.13
CA HIS A 40 15.66 -12.16 -16.28
C HIS A 40 15.41 -11.41 -14.98
N GLY A 41 14.65 -10.33 -15.08
CA GLY A 41 14.08 -9.61 -13.96
C GLY A 41 14.88 -8.42 -13.47
N LEU A 42 14.34 -7.80 -12.43
CA LEU A 42 14.79 -6.53 -11.89
C LEU A 42 16.29 -6.45 -11.53
N PRO A 43 16.95 -7.49 -10.96
CA PRO A 43 18.36 -7.41 -10.64
C PRO A 43 19.27 -7.16 -11.84
N ILE A 44 18.87 -7.63 -13.03
CA ILE A 44 19.60 -7.41 -14.28
C ILE A 44 19.18 -6.08 -14.92
N GLU A 45 17.87 -5.84 -15.02
CA GLU A 45 17.31 -4.64 -15.63
C GLU A 45 17.81 -3.38 -14.93
N TRP A 46 17.84 -3.38 -13.58
CA TRP A 46 18.36 -2.27 -12.80
C TRP A 46 19.82 -1.91 -13.14
N LYS A 47 20.69 -2.92 -13.28
CA LYS A 47 22.10 -2.68 -13.62
C LYS A 47 22.27 -2.13 -15.04
N VAL A 48 21.49 -2.63 -15.98
CA VAL A 48 21.48 -2.10 -17.35
C VAL A 48 20.92 -0.68 -17.37
N GLU A 49 19.89 -0.40 -16.61
CA GLU A 49 19.35 0.96 -16.49
C GLU A 49 20.37 1.94 -15.89
N GLU A 50 21.13 1.53 -14.85
CA GLU A 50 22.22 2.33 -14.30
C GLU A 50 23.27 2.66 -15.39
N GLU A 51 23.59 1.71 -16.27
CA GLU A 51 24.52 1.95 -17.38
C GLU A 51 23.97 2.96 -18.40
N PHE A 52 22.67 2.90 -18.72
CA PHE A 52 22.02 3.88 -19.59
C PHE A 52 21.93 5.27 -18.96
N ARG A 53 21.57 5.34 -17.66
CA ARG A 53 21.56 6.60 -16.91
C ARG A 53 22.94 7.25 -16.87
N GLY A 54 24.04 6.46 -16.75
CA GLY A 54 25.40 6.94 -16.82
C GLY A 54 25.75 7.58 -18.19
N LYS A 55 24.96 7.28 -19.22
CA LYS A 55 25.04 7.86 -20.56
C LYS A 55 23.98 8.94 -20.82
N ASN A 56 23.33 9.45 -19.77
CA ASN A 56 22.22 10.42 -19.83
C ASN A 56 21.02 9.93 -20.67
N ARG A 57 20.73 8.63 -20.68
CA ARG A 57 19.54 8.04 -21.29
C ARG A 57 18.69 7.39 -20.20
N GLY A 58 17.44 7.83 -20.08
CA GLY A 58 16.47 7.17 -19.20
C GLY A 58 15.98 5.83 -19.79
N LYS A 59 15.43 4.96 -18.95
CA LYS A 59 14.83 3.68 -19.37
C LYS A 59 13.76 3.89 -20.47
N ASP A 60 12.94 4.92 -20.31
CA ASP A 60 11.84 5.24 -21.23
C ASP A 60 12.32 5.87 -22.55
N ASP A 61 13.57 6.34 -22.61
CA ASP A 61 14.20 6.89 -23.82
C ASP A 61 14.86 5.82 -24.69
N VAL A 62 14.90 4.56 -24.21
CA VAL A 62 15.55 3.43 -24.89
C VAL A 62 14.47 2.55 -25.52
N PRO A 63 14.56 2.21 -26.83
CA PRO A 63 13.67 1.23 -27.44
C PRO A 63 13.68 -0.10 -26.68
N GLY A 64 12.52 -0.72 -26.49
CA GLY A 64 12.38 -1.91 -25.64
C GLY A 64 13.19 -3.12 -26.15
N ASP A 65 13.43 -3.23 -27.44
CA ASP A 65 14.28 -4.25 -28.06
C ASP A 65 15.78 -4.00 -27.81
N GLU A 66 16.22 -2.74 -27.88
CA GLU A 66 17.58 -2.33 -27.49
C GLU A 66 17.84 -2.62 -26.00
N PHE A 67 16.88 -2.27 -25.12
CA PHE A 67 17.00 -2.51 -23.69
C PHE A 67 17.07 -4.02 -23.38
N ARG A 68 16.19 -4.83 -23.98
CA ARG A 68 16.21 -6.29 -23.80
C ARG A 68 17.50 -6.93 -24.32
N ALA A 69 18.01 -6.47 -25.46
CA ALA A 69 19.29 -6.93 -25.99
C ALA A 69 20.46 -6.62 -25.05
N ALA A 70 20.46 -5.43 -24.44
CA ALA A 70 21.45 -5.05 -23.43
C ALA A 70 21.37 -5.92 -22.17
N CYS A 71 20.15 -6.25 -21.71
CA CYS A 71 19.95 -7.16 -20.57
C CYS A 71 20.47 -8.58 -20.87
N ARG A 72 20.22 -9.11 -22.07
CA ARG A 72 20.77 -10.41 -22.52
C ARG A 72 22.29 -10.40 -22.51
N ALA A 73 22.91 -9.40 -23.13
CA ALA A 73 24.36 -9.28 -23.18
C ALA A 73 24.99 -9.14 -21.78
N TYR A 74 24.33 -8.41 -20.88
CA TYR A 74 24.73 -8.30 -19.48
C TYR A 74 24.67 -9.66 -18.77
N ALA A 75 23.57 -10.39 -18.89
CA ALA A 75 23.39 -11.70 -18.27
C ALA A 75 24.41 -12.72 -18.84
N GLU A 76 24.64 -12.75 -20.16
CA GLU A 76 25.59 -13.64 -20.81
C GLU A 76 27.01 -13.46 -20.27
N LYS A 77 27.45 -12.21 -20.13
CA LYS A 77 28.73 -11.87 -19.48
C LYS A 77 28.85 -12.48 -18.09
N TRP A 78 27.80 -12.35 -17.26
CA TRP A 78 27.84 -12.85 -15.88
C TRP A 78 27.72 -14.37 -15.78
N VAL A 79 26.99 -15.01 -16.67
CA VAL A 79 26.99 -16.49 -16.81
C VAL A 79 28.41 -17.00 -17.03
N GLU A 80 29.16 -16.37 -17.96
CA GLU A 80 30.56 -16.77 -18.25
C GLU A 80 31.48 -16.55 -17.03
N ILE A 81 31.38 -15.38 -16.37
CA ILE A 81 32.21 -15.07 -15.21
C ILE A 81 31.90 -16.04 -14.05
N GLN A 82 30.64 -16.18 -13.65
CA GLN A 82 30.24 -17.05 -12.56
C GLN A 82 30.53 -18.52 -12.88
N GLY A 83 30.36 -18.95 -14.13
CA GLY A 83 30.74 -20.30 -14.58
C GLY A 83 32.22 -20.60 -14.35
N ARG A 84 33.11 -19.65 -14.64
CA ARG A 84 34.54 -19.77 -14.32
C ARG A 84 34.82 -19.82 -12.83
N GLU A 85 34.12 -18.99 -12.04
CA GLU A 85 34.26 -18.95 -10.59
C GLU A 85 33.82 -20.27 -9.93
N PHE A 86 32.70 -20.85 -10.36
CA PHE A 86 32.24 -22.16 -9.87
C PHE A 86 33.21 -23.29 -10.24
N ARG A 87 33.71 -23.29 -11.46
CA ARG A 87 34.75 -24.27 -11.89
C ARG A 87 36.02 -24.11 -11.03
N ALA A 88 36.41 -22.89 -10.66
CA ALA A 88 37.56 -22.63 -9.81
C ALA A 88 37.36 -23.17 -8.38
N LEU A 89 36.11 -23.30 -7.90
CA LEU A 89 35.78 -23.97 -6.65
C LEU A 89 35.81 -25.52 -6.75
N GLY A 90 36.08 -26.08 -7.93
CA GLY A 90 36.10 -27.50 -8.17
C GLY A 90 34.72 -28.14 -8.36
N ILE A 91 33.69 -27.36 -8.59
CA ILE A 91 32.32 -27.85 -8.81
C ILE A 91 32.25 -28.50 -10.20
N GLU A 92 31.83 -29.73 -10.27
CA GLU A 92 31.61 -30.47 -11.50
C GLU A 92 30.20 -30.33 -12.04
N GLY A 93 30.06 -30.36 -13.37
CA GLY A 93 28.76 -30.24 -14.04
C GLY A 93 28.90 -30.01 -15.55
N GLU A 94 27.78 -29.96 -16.23
CA GLU A 94 27.69 -29.74 -17.69
C GLU A 94 27.80 -28.25 -18.03
N TRP A 95 28.95 -27.65 -17.74
CA TRP A 95 29.17 -26.20 -17.86
C TRP A 95 29.15 -25.69 -19.31
N ASP A 96 29.34 -26.57 -20.29
CA ASP A 96 29.39 -26.17 -21.69
C ASP A 96 28.01 -26.07 -22.34
N ASN A 97 27.00 -26.67 -21.71
CA ASN A 97 25.60 -26.55 -22.13
C ASN A 97 24.67 -26.27 -20.95
N PRO A 98 24.82 -25.15 -20.26
CA PRO A 98 23.98 -24.83 -19.10
C PRO A 98 22.53 -24.58 -19.49
N TYR A 99 21.61 -24.77 -18.54
CA TYR A 99 20.25 -24.26 -18.63
C TYR A 99 20.23 -22.74 -18.39
N LEU A 100 19.77 -21.97 -19.36
CA LEU A 100 19.61 -20.52 -19.24
C LEU A 100 18.15 -20.16 -19.51
N THR A 101 17.53 -19.42 -18.59
CA THR A 101 16.14 -18.99 -18.80
C THR A 101 15.98 -18.06 -20.01
N MET A 102 17.06 -17.41 -20.45
CA MET A 102 17.08 -16.53 -21.62
C MET A 102 17.35 -17.26 -22.97
N LYS A 103 17.58 -18.59 -22.97
CA LYS A 103 17.63 -19.33 -24.25
C LYS A 103 16.27 -19.28 -24.93
N PHE A 104 16.24 -19.08 -26.24
CA PHE A 104 14.98 -18.97 -26.98
C PHE A 104 14.06 -20.18 -26.82
N GLU A 105 14.63 -21.38 -26.72
CA GLU A 105 13.88 -22.61 -26.46
C GLU A 105 13.24 -22.60 -25.08
N SER A 106 13.96 -22.09 -24.08
CA SER A 106 13.43 -21.94 -22.71
C SER A 106 12.31 -20.92 -22.66
N GLU A 107 12.49 -19.75 -23.27
CA GLU A 107 11.46 -18.72 -23.37
C GLU A 107 10.22 -19.22 -24.13
N ALA A 108 10.42 -19.93 -25.25
CA ALA A 108 9.31 -20.51 -26.01
C ALA A 108 8.51 -21.52 -25.18
N THR A 109 9.19 -22.35 -24.38
CA THR A 109 8.54 -23.32 -23.50
C THR A 109 7.74 -22.60 -22.39
N ILE A 110 8.31 -21.59 -21.76
CA ILE A 110 7.63 -20.77 -20.74
C ILE A 110 6.35 -20.14 -21.31
N VAL A 111 6.44 -19.53 -22.49
CA VAL A 111 5.28 -18.91 -23.16
C VAL A 111 4.23 -19.96 -23.55
N ALA A 112 4.65 -21.13 -24.03
CA ALA A 112 3.71 -22.19 -24.41
C ALA A 112 2.93 -22.72 -23.20
N GLU A 113 3.58 -22.93 -22.05
CA GLU A 113 2.91 -23.35 -20.83
C GLU A 113 1.97 -22.29 -20.27
N PHE A 114 2.38 -21.02 -20.31
CA PHE A 114 1.52 -19.89 -19.93
C PHE A 114 0.27 -19.81 -20.81
N LEU A 115 0.41 -19.99 -22.12
CA LEU A 115 -0.72 -19.99 -23.06
C LEU A 115 -1.66 -21.19 -22.82
N ARG A 116 -1.14 -22.37 -22.42
CA ARG A 116 -1.99 -23.51 -22.04
C ARG A 116 -2.90 -23.16 -20.84
N MET A 117 -2.35 -22.47 -19.83
CA MET A 117 -3.15 -22.01 -18.69
C MET A 117 -4.23 -21.00 -19.11
N ALA A 118 -3.87 -20.06 -20.01
CA ALA A 118 -4.81 -19.09 -20.56
C ALA A 118 -5.96 -19.77 -21.32
N MET A 119 -5.64 -20.77 -22.14
CA MET A 119 -6.66 -21.53 -22.92
C MET A 119 -7.57 -22.38 -22.02
N GLN A 120 -7.13 -22.78 -20.84
CA GLN A 120 -7.95 -23.47 -19.85
C GLN A 120 -8.82 -22.51 -19.02
N GLY A 121 -8.75 -21.21 -19.24
CA GLY A 121 -9.49 -20.21 -18.50
C GLY A 121 -8.93 -19.91 -17.09
N ALA A 122 -7.76 -20.43 -16.76
CA ALA A 122 -7.12 -20.19 -15.47
C ALA A 122 -6.48 -18.79 -15.38
N LEU A 123 -6.25 -18.12 -16.52
CA LEU A 123 -5.73 -16.76 -16.57
C LEU A 123 -6.89 -15.76 -16.68
N VAL A 124 -7.03 -14.92 -15.68
CA VAL A 124 -8.02 -13.84 -15.64
C VAL A 124 -7.34 -12.50 -15.46
N ARG A 125 -7.88 -11.46 -16.11
CA ARG A 125 -7.44 -10.09 -15.88
C ARG A 125 -8.18 -9.52 -14.68
N GLY A 126 -7.43 -9.07 -13.68
CA GLY A 126 -7.97 -8.45 -12.49
C GLY A 126 -7.07 -7.31 -12.01
N ALA A 127 -7.47 -6.68 -10.91
CA ALA A 127 -6.67 -5.69 -10.19
C ALA A 127 -6.66 -6.04 -8.71
N LYS A 128 -5.53 -5.83 -8.05
CA LYS A 128 -5.37 -5.85 -6.59
C LYS A 128 -4.23 -4.91 -6.19
N PRO A 129 -4.20 -4.40 -4.97
CA PRO A 129 -3.06 -3.64 -4.46
C PRO A 129 -1.80 -4.52 -4.47
N ILE A 130 -0.71 -3.95 -4.92
CA ILE A 130 0.62 -4.56 -4.92
C ILE A 130 1.64 -3.51 -4.52
N MET A 131 2.76 -3.96 -3.95
CA MET A 131 3.88 -3.05 -3.67
C MET A 131 4.43 -2.51 -4.99
N TRP A 132 4.59 -1.21 -5.06
CA TRP A 132 5.06 -0.49 -6.24
C TRP A 132 6.24 0.40 -5.91
N SER A 133 7.30 0.30 -6.69
CA SER A 133 8.42 1.25 -6.62
C SER A 133 8.24 2.36 -7.65
N PRO A 134 7.97 3.61 -7.21
CA PRO A 134 7.91 4.74 -8.16
C PRO A 134 9.29 5.15 -8.67
N VAL A 135 10.38 4.68 -8.07
CA VAL A 135 11.75 4.94 -8.54
C VAL A 135 12.09 4.07 -9.74
N GLU A 136 11.83 2.78 -9.65
CA GLU A 136 12.03 1.79 -10.71
C GLU A 136 10.83 1.70 -11.66
N ARG A 137 9.68 2.28 -11.28
CA ARG A 137 8.39 2.21 -12.00
C ARG A 137 7.99 0.78 -12.30
N THR A 138 8.00 -0.03 -11.26
CA THR A 138 7.66 -1.46 -11.33
C THR A 138 7.02 -1.99 -10.06
N ALA A 139 6.26 -3.08 -10.20
CA ALA A 139 5.79 -3.86 -9.08
C ALA A 139 6.96 -4.58 -8.40
N LEU A 140 6.88 -4.75 -7.09
CA LEU A 140 7.85 -5.49 -6.30
C LEU A 140 7.23 -6.80 -5.80
N ALA A 141 8.00 -7.88 -5.84
CA ALA A 141 7.69 -9.07 -5.06
C ALA A 141 7.95 -8.80 -3.57
N GLU A 142 7.27 -9.52 -2.68
CA GLU A 142 7.42 -9.33 -1.24
C GLU A 142 8.87 -9.52 -0.77
N ALA A 143 9.60 -10.46 -1.38
CA ALA A 143 11.02 -10.69 -1.09
C ALA A 143 11.96 -9.53 -1.50
N GLU A 144 11.48 -8.59 -2.30
CA GLU A 144 12.22 -7.41 -2.76
C GLU A 144 11.92 -6.18 -1.89
N VAL A 145 10.95 -6.30 -0.96
CA VAL A 145 10.55 -5.21 -0.06
C VAL A 145 11.39 -5.25 1.20
N GLU A 146 12.04 -4.14 1.52
CA GLU A 146 12.78 -3.96 2.75
C GLU A 146 12.05 -2.97 3.67
N TYR A 147 11.92 -3.33 4.94
CA TYR A 147 11.22 -2.54 5.95
C TYR A 147 12.21 -1.80 6.85
N TYR A 148 11.96 -0.51 7.05
CA TYR A 148 12.76 0.36 7.91
C TYR A 148 11.87 1.17 8.83
N ASP A 149 12.30 1.37 10.07
CA ASP A 149 11.63 2.28 11.01
C ASP A 149 11.72 3.71 10.50
N ARG A 150 10.58 4.39 10.40
CA ARG A 150 10.47 5.79 9.98
C ARG A 150 9.56 6.59 10.89
N LYS A 151 9.89 7.85 11.08
CA LYS A 151 8.97 8.82 11.68
C LYS A 151 8.01 9.31 10.59
N VAL A 152 6.72 9.13 10.84
CA VAL A 152 5.64 9.55 9.95
C VAL A 152 4.68 10.49 10.71
N PRO A 153 4.00 11.40 10.03
CA PRO A 153 2.92 12.16 10.64
C PRO A 153 1.79 11.22 11.04
N VAL A 154 1.20 11.47 12.19
CA VAL A 154 0.01 10.78 12.68
C VAL A 154 -1.09 11.81 12.79
N ILE A 155 -2.26 11.55 12.21
CA ILE A 155 -3.40 12.47 12.25
C ILE A 155 -4.70 11.75 12.61
N TRP A 156 -5.59 12.49 13.24
CA TRP A 156 -6.99 12.11 13.46
C TRP A 156 -7.88 12.98 12.58
N VAL A 157 -8.79 12.36 11.83
CA VAL A 157 -9.62 13.04 10.84
C VAL A 157 -11.09 12.77 11.10
N LYS A 158 -11.88 13.83 11.04
CA LYS A 158 -13.34 13.80 11.18
C LYS A 158 -14.02 13.54 9.84
N PHE A 159 -14.92 12.57 9.81
CA PHE A 159 -15.81 12.30 8.70
C PHE A 159 -17.24 12.63 9.14
N PRO A 160 -17.80 13.76 8.71
CA PRO A 160 -19.15 14.18 9.15
C PRO A 160 -20.22 13.17 8.71
N VAL A 161 -21.15 12.85 9.59
CA VAL A 161 -22.28 11.97 9.29
C VAL A 161 -23.31 12.71 8.43
N THR A 162 -23.81 12.04 7.39
CA THR A 162 -24.89 12.59 6.56
C THR A 162 -26.24 11.94 6.79
N GLY A 163 -26.29 10.86 7.60
CA GLY A 163 -27.50 10.11 7.92
C GLY A 163 -28.32 9.67 6.69
N THR A 164 -28.77 8.41 6.67
CA THR A 164 -29.84 7.98 5.76
C THR A 164 -31.15 7.90 6.56
N ALA A 165 -32.21 8.53 6.04
CA ALA A 165 -33.51 8.61 6.67
C ALA A 165 -34.18 7.23 6.91
N GLU A 166 -33.78 6.20 6.20
CA GLU A 166 -34.38 4.86 6.28
C GLU A 166 -33.97 4.06 7.51
N PHE A 167 -32.73 4.20 7.99
CA PHE A 167 -32.26 3.46 9.17
C PHE A 167 -32.72 4.09 10.47
N ILE A 168 -32.83 5.41 10.50
CA ILE A 168 -33.19 6.18 11.71
C ILE A 168 -34.67 6.09 12.04
N SER A 169 -35.52 5.81 11.07
CA SER A 169 -36.97 5.61 11.31
C SER A 169 -37.30 4.32 12.07
N SER A 170 -36.36 3.37 12.17
CA SER A 170 -36.53 2.11 12.89
C SER A 170 -36.16 2.15 14.38
N GLN A 171 -35.46 3.22 14.83
CA GLN A 171 -34.99 3.40 16.20
C GLN A 171 -35.73 4.51 16.97
N GLN A 172 -37.04 4.68 16.74
CA GLN A 172 -37.83 5.57 17.59
C GLN A 172 -37.94 4.97 18.99
N ASP A 173 -37.21 5.56 19.93
CA ASP A 173 -37.52 5.38 21.34
C ASP A 173 -38.73 6.28 21.76
N ASN A 174 -39.36 5.92 22.87
CA ASN A 174 -40.53 6.63 23.38
C ASN A 174 -40.24 8.04 23.94
N SER A 175 -39.02 8.61 23.73
CA SER A 175 -38.61 9.90 24.29
C SER A 175 -38.98 11.11 23.44
N GLY A 176 -39.44 10.86 22.20
CA GLY A 176 -39.90 11.92 21.27
C GLY A 176 -38.79 12.76 20.61
N ALA A 177 -37.51 12.53 20.93
CA ALA A 177 -36.40 13.11 20.24
C ALA A 177 -36.00 12.17 19.08
N SER A 178 -35.84 12.69 17.86
CA SER A 178 -35.34 11.90 16.76
C SER A 178 -33.88 11.51 17.04
N PRO A 179 -33.48 10.24 16.87
CA PRO A 179 -32.05 9.87 16.88
C PRO A 179 -31.20 10.72 15.93
N LEU A 180 -31.79 11.27 14.87
CA LEU A 180 -31.20 12.23 13.94
C LEU A 180 -30.73 13.52 14.63
N ASP A 181 -31.48 14.03 15.61
CA ASP A 181 -31.14 15.29 16.29
C ASP A 181 -29.90 15.10 17.20
N ALA A 182 -29.74 13.90 17.76
CA ALA A 182 -28.54 13.56 18.53
C ALA A 182 -27.29 13.44 17.66
N LEU A 183 -27.46 12.97 16.41
CA LEU A 183 -26.40 12.77 15.43
C LEU A 183 -26.15 13.97 14.53
N ALA A 184 -26.99 14.99 14.61
CA ALA A 184 -26.75 16.25 13.90
C ALA A 184 -25.36 16.78 14.25
N ASP A 185 -24.57 17.07 13.24
CA ASP A 185 -23.19 17.56 13.35
C ASP A 185 -22.19 16.57 14.00
N ALA A 186 -22.55 15.29 14.13
CA ALA A 186 -21.61 14.27 14.60
C ALA A 186 -20.64 13.83 13.47
N SER A 187 -19.44 13.44 13.89
CA SER A 187 -18.40 12.93 12.98
C SER A 187 -17.83 11.61 13.48
N VAL A 188 -17.61 10.67 12.57
CA VAL A 188 -16.77 9.50 12.80
C VAL A 188 -15.32 9.95 12.78
N VAL A 189 -14.53 9.52 13.75
CA VAL A 189 -13.09 9.83 13.81
C VAL A 189 -12.29 8.64 13.31
N ILE A 190 -11.41 8.86 12.36
CA ILE A 190 -10.39 7.88 11.94
C ILE A 190 -8.99 8.33 12.35
N TRP A 191 -8.06 7.39 12.36
CA TRP A 191 -6.65 7.62 12.61
C TRP A 191 -5.83 7.09 11.43
N THR A 192 -4.81 7.84 10.99
CA THR A 192 -3.94 7.39 9.92
C THR A 192 -2.51 7.92 10.06
N THR A 193 -1.55 7.10 9.63
CA THR A 193 -0.13 7.46 9.46
C THR A 193 0.21 7.85 8.02
N THR A 194 -0.76 7.77 7.11
CA THR A 194 -0.59 8.01 5.68
C THR A 194 -1.58 9.06 5.16
N PRO A 195 -1.42 10.36 5.53
CA PRO A 195 -2.36 11.41 5.15
C PRO A 195 -2.63 11.52 3.65
N TRP A 196 -1.62 11.21 2.81
CA TRP A 196 -1.74 11.26 1.36
C TRP A 196 -2.78 10.29 0.77
N THR A 197 -3.25 9.27 1.53
CA THR A 197 -4.31 8.37 1.06
C THR A 197 -5.72 8.95 1.28
N ILE A 198 -5.89 9.99 2.08
CA ILE A 198 -7.21 10.60 2.35
C ILE A 198 -7.94 11.02 1.06
N PRO A 199 -7.30 11.67 0.06
CA PRO A 199 -7.99 11.99 -1.20
C PRO A 199 -8.52 10.77 -1.98
N ALA A 200 -7.97 9.57 -1.73
CA ALA A 200 -8.42 8.28 -2.30
C ALA A 200 -9.50 7.59 -1.47
N ASN A 201 -9.93 8.16 -0.34
CA ASN A 201 -10.93 7.54 0.51
C ASN A 201 -12.21 7.19 -0.27
N GLN A 202 -12.71 5.96 -0.05
CA GLN A 202 -13.96 5.49 -0.66
C GLN A 202 -14.91 4.86 0.35
N ALA A 203 -14.45 4.57 1.57
CA ALA A 203 -15.26 4.05 2.66
C ALA A 203 -14.60 4.34 4.02
N VAL A 204 -15.34 4.08 5.10
CA VAL A 204 -14.79 3.93 6.44
C VAL A 204 -15.22 2.56 6.95
N SER A 205 -14.25 1.77 7.43
CA SER A 205 -14.51 0.43 7.95
C SER A 205 -14.71 0.45 9.47
N PHE A 206 -15.59 -0.44 9.94
CA PHE A 206 -15.87 -0.67 11.35
C PHE A 206 -15.99 -2.16 11.64
N SER A 207 -15.90 -2.58 12.90
CA SER A 207 -16.19 -3.96 13.32
C SER A 207 -17.49 -4.03 14.12
N PRO A 208 -18.41 -4.94 13.80
CA PRO A 208 -19.63 -5.12 14.61
C PRO A 208 -19.35 -5.71 16.00
N GLU A 209 -18.12 -6.17 16.27
CA GLU A 209 -17.70 -6.72 17.56
C GLU A 209 -17.18 -5.65 18.52
N ILE A 210 -17.01 -4.41 18.06
CA ILE A 210 -16.51 -3.28 18.85
C ILE A 210 -17.67 -2.42 19.33
N ALA A 211 -17.64 -2.04 20.60
CA ALA A 211 -18.58 -1.07 21.13
C ALA A 211 -18.19 0.36 20.76
N TYR A 212 -19.13 1.11 20.20
CA TYR A 212 -18.94 2.49 19.80
C TYR A 212 -19.84 3.43 20.60
N GLY A 213 -19.29 4.57 20.98
CA GLY A 213 -20.01 5.64 21.68
C GLY A 213 -20.04 6.95 20.89
N LEU A 214 -21.10 7.72 21.09
CA LEU A 214 -21.16 9.13 20.76
C LEU A 214 -20.66 9.94 21.96
N TYR A 215 -19.69 10.80 21.71
CA TYR A 215 -19.04 11.63 22.73
C TYR A 215 -19.20 13.11 22.38
N THR A 216 -19.51 13.93 23.37
CA THR A 216 -19.46 15.40 23.25
C THR A 216 -18.15 15.91 23.84
N VAL A 217 -17.46 16.77 23.12
CA VAL A 217 -16.31 17.52 23.62
C VAL A 217 -16.84 18.66 24.50
N ASP A 218 -16.64 18.60 25.81
CA ASP A 218 -17.11 19.62 26.73
C ASP A 218 -16.10 20.77 26.85
N ALA A 219 -14.80 20.45 26.85
CA ALA A 219 -13.74 21.44 26.94
C ALA A 219 -12.47 20.94 26.25
N VAL A 220 -11.69 21.87 25.72
CA VAL A 220 -10.34 21.62 25.16
C VAL A 220 -9.29 22.37 25.97
N MET A 221 -8.04 21.94 25.93
CA MET A 221 -6.92 22.64 26.54
C MET A 221 -6.74 24.02 25.88
N SER A 222 -6.33 25.00 26.63
CA SER A 222 -6.16 26.37 26.12
C SER A 222 -4.89 26.50 25.25
N GLU A 223 -4.91 27.49 24.36
CA GLU A 223 -3.73 27.83 23.55
C GLU A 223 -2.53 28.26 24.43
N GLU A 224 -2.81 28.88 25.59
CA GLU A 224 -1.78 29.30 26.55
C GLU A 224 -1.05 28.08 27.16
N GLU A 225 -1.78 27.00 27.43
CA GLU A 225 -1.20 25.77 27.99
C GLU A 225 -0.42 24.96 26.95
N LEU A 226 -0.85 24.95 25.69
CA LEU A 226 -0.30 24.15 24.61
C LEU A 226 0.79 24.87 23.80
N GLY A 227 0.74 26.20 23.72
CA GLY A 227 1.52 27.00 22.80
C GLY A 227 1.02 26.99 21.35
N PHE A 228 -0.14 26.38 21.10
CA PHE A 228 -0.85 26.33 19.81
C PHE A 228 -2.35 26.11 20.05
N ALA A 229 -3.18 26.54 19.09
CA ALA A 229 -4.62 26.29 19.13
C ALA A 229 -4.93 24.83 18.77
N PRO A 230 -5.66 24.08 19.61
CA PRO A 230 -6.09 22.72 19.27
C PRO A 230 -7.10 22.75 18.11
N TYR A 231 -7.12 21.71 17.29
CA TYR A 231 -8.10 21.58 16.20
C TYR A 231 -9.49 21.18 16.73
N ALA A 232 -9.55 20.40 17.79
CA ALA A 232 -10.80 20.03 18.48
C ALA A 232 -11.47 21.28 19.08
N LYS A 233 -12.82 21.30 19.10
CA LYS A 233 -13.62 22.40 19.64
C LYS A 233 -14.66 21.91 20.61
N ALA A 234 -14.93 22.69 21.66
CA ALA A 234 -16.04 22.42 22.56
C ALA A 234 -17.37 22.41 21.78
N GLY A 235 -18.24 21.48 22.13
CA GLY A 235 -19.51 21.21 21.45
C GLY A 235 -19.46 20.24 20.30
N GLU A 236 -18.28 19.84 19.82
CA GLU A 236 -18.17 18.81 18.78
C GLU A 236 -18.66 17.45 19.30
N LYS A 237 -19.31 16.71 18.39
CA LYS A 237 -19.80 15.35 18.65
C LYS A 237 -18.97 14.36 17.85
N LEU A 238 -18.30 13.44 18.55
CA LEU A 238 -17.36 12.50 17.97
C LEU A 238 -17.80 11.07 18.23
N MET A 239 -17.72 10.22 17.20
CA MET A 239 -17.94 8.78 17.31
C MET A 239 -16.63 8.05 17.32
N ILE A 240 -16.42 7.24 18.34
CA ILE A 240 -15.15 6.57 18.63
C ILE A 240 -15.50 5.24 19.33
N SER A 241 -14.64 4.24 19.21
CA SER A 241 -14.71 3.03 20.05
C SER A 241 -14.58 3.41 21.53
N ASP A 242 -15.38 2.78 22.37
CA ASP A 242 -15.37 3.04 23.82
C ASP A 242 -13.99 2.78 24.44
N ASP A 243 -13.29 1.74 24.00
CA ASP A 243 -11.97 1.36 24.51
C ASP A 243 -10.87 2.39 24.15
N LEU A 244 -11.03 3.13 23.06
CA LEU A 244 -10.04 4.07 22.55
C LEU A 244 -10.40 5.54 22.79
N ALA A 245 -11.59 5.83 23.30
CA ALA A 245 -12.11 7.20 23.45
C ALA A 245 -11.16 8.09 24.25
N GLN A 246 -10.65 7.63 25.41
CA GLN A 246 -9.74 8.41 26.24
C GLN A 246 -8.45 8.77 25.49
N ALA A 247 -7.84 7.79 24.79
CA ALA A 247 -6.59 8.00 24.07
C ALA A 247 -6.75 8.99 22.89
N VAL A 248 -7.90 8.92 22.19
CA VAL A 248 -8.24 9.86 21.13
C VAL A 248 -8.44 11.26 21.67
N MET A 249 -9.17 11.41 22.77
CA MET A 249 -9.43 12.71 23.41
C MET A 249 -8.14 13.36 23.93
N ASP A 250 -7.25 12.57 24.53
CA ASP A 250 -5.92 13.04 24.97
C ASP A 250 -5.08 13.50 23.77
N GLY A 251 -5.09 12.74 22.69
CA GLY A 251 -4.43 13.09 21.42
C GLY A 251 -4.96 14.41 20.84
N ALA A 252 -6.28 14.59 20.85
CA ALA A 252 -6.98 15.77 20.36
C ALA A 252 -6.91 16.98 21.32
N LYS A 253 -6.23 16.86 22.48
CA LYS A 253 -6.12 17.93 23.50
C LYS A 253 -7.46 18.34 24.09
N VAL A 254 -8.38 17.38 24.21
CA VAL A 254 -9.66 17.52 24.88
C VAL A 254 -9.43 17.37 26.39
N SER A 255 -9.83 18.35 27.20
CA SER A 255 -9.66 18.34 28.64
C SER A 255 -10.89 17.79 29.41
N ALA A 256 -12.06 17.82 28.79
CA ALA A 256 -13.28 17.23 29.30
C ALA A 256 -14.22 16.78 28.20
N PHE A 257 -14.84 15.61 28.36
CA PHE A 257 -15.81 15.07 27.40
C PHE A 257 -16.85 14.20 28.09
N THR A 258 -18.03 14.08 27.50
CA THR A 258 -19.14 13.27 28.02
C THR A 258 -19.56 12.22 26.98
N ARG A 259 -19.71 10.96 27.42
CA ARG A 259 -20.32 9.89 26.62
C ARG A 259 -21.84 10.09 26.61
N VAL A 260 -22.44 10.22 25.43
CA VAL A 260 -23.85 10.54 25.24
C VAL A 260 -24.71 9.28 25.08
N SER A 261 -24.31 8.38 24.19
CA SER A 261 -25.10 7.19 23.85
C SER A 261 -24.24 6.10 23.18
N ASP A 262 -24.78 4.90 23.11
CA ASP A 262 -24.28 3.85 22.23
C ASP A 262 -24.54 4.23 20.78
N VAL A 263 -23.71 3.70 19.87
CA VAL A 263 -23.80 3.92 18.43
C VAL A 263 -23.63 2.61 17.68
N ASP A 264 -24.57 2.31 16.76
CA ASP A 264 -24.39 1.28 15.75
C ASP A 264 -24.11 1.96 14.40
N PRO A 265 -22.89 1.86 13.85
CA PRO A 265 -22.51 2.53 12.61
C PRO A 265 -23.03 1.82 11.35
N THR A 266 -23.76 0.74 11.46
CA THR A 266 -24.28 -0.06 10.35
C THR A 266 -25.18 0.77 9.42
N GLY A 267 -24.89 0.74 8.12
CA GLY A 267 -25.70 1.41 7.10
C GLY A 267 -25.56 2.94 7.03
N TRP A 268 -24.64 3.53 7.80
CA TRP A 268 -24.42 4.97 7.78
C TRP A 268 -23.65 5.42 6.54
N THR A 269 -23.84 6.70 6.23
CA THR A 269 -23.13 7.40 5.16
C THR A 269 -22.49 8.65 5.73
N LEU A 270 -21.26 8.91 5.31
CA LEU A 270 -20.44 10.02 5.76
C LEU A 270 -20.14 10.97 4.60
N LYS A 271 -19.74 12.19 4.91
CA LYS A 271 -19.09 13.10 3.95
C LYS A 271 -17.59 12.84 3.93
N HIS A 272 -17.00 12.93 2.75
CA HIS A 272 -15.56 13.00 2.64
C HIS A 272 -15.02 14.24 3.39
N PRO A 273 -13.89 14.14 4.14
CA PRO A 273 -13.40 15.27 4.95
C PRO A 273 -12.98 16.50 4.13
N LEU A 274 -12.76 16.36 2.82
CA LEU A 274 -12.50 17.46 1.89
C LEU A 274 -13.73 17.86 1.06
N SER A 275 -14.93 17.36 1.39
CA SER A 275 -16.17 17.74 0.71
C SER A 275 -16.40 19.24 0.78
N GLY A 276 -16.90 19.83 -0.32
CA GLY A 276 -17.08 21.26 -0.48
C GLY A 276 -15.84 22.00 -1.01
N MET A 277 -14.66 21.34 -1.06
CA MET A 277 -13.50 21.94 -1.75
C MET A 277 -13.59 21.77 -3.27
N ASP A 278 -14.09 20.61 -3.72
CA ASP A 278 -14.33 20.30 -5.12
C ASP A 278 -15.32 19.15 -5.25
N ALA A 279 -16.08 19.11 -6.35
CA ALA A 279 -17.05 18.04 -6.64
C ALA A 279 -16.43 16.63 -6.68
N PHE A 280 -15.13 16.52 -6.87
CA PHE A 280 -14.38 15.26 -6.79
C PHE A 280 -14.57 14.59 -5.42
N PHE A 281 -14.63 15.38 -4.34
CA PHE A 281 -14.77 14.92 -2.96
C PHE A 281 -16.23 14.86 -2.48
N ASP A 282 -17.20 15.34 -3.25
CA ASP A 282 -18.62 15.41 -2.86
C ASP A 282 -19.37 14.08 -3.05
N LYS A 283 -18.68 12.97 -2.89
CA LYS A 283 -19.29 11.64 -2.95
C LYS A 283 -19.60 11.10 -1.55
N PRO A 284 -20.74 10.42 -1.38
CA PRO A 284 -21.05 9.79 -0.11
C PRO A 284 -20.05 8.67 0.20
N ILE A 285 -19.61 8.62 1.46
CA ILE A 285 -18.65 7.63 1.97
C ILE A 285 -19.44 6.60 2.79
N PRO A 286 -19.57 5.35 2.34
CA PRO A 286 -20.27 4.30 3.06
C PRO A 286 -19.46 3.80 4.25
N MET A 287 -20.17 3.32 5.28
CA MET A 287 -19.59 2.50 6.34
C MET A 287 -19.59 1.02 5.91
N LEU A 288 -18.46 0.34 6.07
CA LEU A 288 -18.29 -1.07 5.70
C LEU A 288 -17.88 -1.90 6.93
N SER A 289 -18.51 -3.06 7.10
CA SER A 289 -18.06 -4.02 8.12
C SER A 289 -16.78 -4.71 7.63
N GLY A 290 -15.71 -4.69 8.44
CA GLY A 290 -14.42 -5.28 8.14
C GLY A 290 -13.77 -5.97 9.33
N GLY A 291 -13.38 -7.23 9.17
CA GLY A 291 -12.78 -8.04 10.24
C GLY A 291 -11.34 -7.59 10.63
N HIS A 292 -10.72 -6.72 9.83
CA HIS A 292 -9.39 -6.15 10.11
C HIS A 292 -9.44 -4.98 11.12
N VAL A 293 -10.64 -4.48 11.44
CA VAL A 293 -10.79 -3.38 12.40
C VAL A 293 -10.69 -3.92 13.83
N THR A 294 -9.74 -3.39 14.60
CA THR A 294 -9.49 -3.78 15.99
C THR A 294 -9.64 -2.58 16.92
N ALA A 295 -9.70 -2.86 18.22
CA ALA A 295 -9.69 -1.86 19.28
C ALA A 295 -8.33 -1.69 19.96
N ASP A 296 -7.24 -2.19 19.36
CA ASP A 296 -5.90 -2.13 19.95
C ASP A 296 -5.23 -0.76 19.72
N ALA A 297 -5.57 -0.08 18.63
CA ALA A 297 -5.01 1.21 18.27
C ALA A 297 -5.98 2.03 17.40
N GLY A 298 -5.73 3.32 17.28
CA GLY A 298 -6.51 4.22 16.44
C GLY A 298 -7.78 4.72 17.11
N THR A 299 -8.95 4.46 16.51
CA THR A 299 -10.25 4.99 16.94
C THR A 299 -11.37 3.95 16.95
N GLY A 300 -11.08 2.71 16.50
CA GLY A 300 -12.08 1.70 16.21
C GLY A 300 -12.74 1.85 14.83
N PHE A 301 -12.34 2.89 14.07
CA PHE A 301 -12.75 3.10 12.68
C PHE A 301 -11.50 3.22 11.80
N VAL A 302 -11.55 2.63 10.59
CA VAL A 302 -10.43 2.62 9.67
C VAL A 302 -10.82 3.33 8.36
N HIS A 303 -10.01 4.33 7.99
CA HIS A 303 -10.05 4.94 6.68
C HIS A 303 -9.77 3.89 5.60
N THR A 304 -10.63 3.77 4.60
CA THR A 304 -10.55 2.73 3.58
C THR A 304 -10.31 3.35 2.21
N ALA A 305 -9.12 3.06 1.65
CA ALA A 305 -8.70 3.46 0.31
C ALA A 305 -8.29 2.22 -0.51
N PRO A 306 -9.23 1.57 -1.23
CA PRO A 306 -9.03 0.26 -1.85
C PRO A 306 -7.90 0.17 -2.87
N ALA A 307 -7.44 1.31 -3.40
CA ALA A 307 -6.30 1.37 -4.31
C ALA A 307 -4.94 1.28 -3.60
N HIS A 308 -4.89 1.43 -2.27
CA HIS A 308 -3.64 1.64 -1.52
C HIS A 308 -3.44 0.70 -0.33
N GLY A 309 -4.45 -0.09 0.05
CA GLY A 309 -4.40 -1.07 1.13
C GLY A 309 -4.97 -2.43 0.70
N GLU A 310 -4.32 -3.53 1.11
CA GLU A 310 -4.83 -4.87 0.80
C GLU A 310 -6.10 -5.18 1.59
N ASP A 311 -6.14 -4.86 2.88
CA ASP A 311 -7.34 -5.02 3.71
C ASP A 311 -8.48 -4.13 3.21
N ASP A 312 -8.17 -2.89 2.80
CA ASP A 312 -9.12 -1.96 2.21
C ASP A 312 -9.72 -2.50 0.91
N PHE A 313 -8.89 -3.10 0.07
CA PHE A 313 -9.33 -3.75 -1.16
C PHE A 313 -10.23 -4.95 -0.86
N ASN A 314 -9.83 -5.80 0.08
CA ASN A 314 -10.59 -6.99 0.43
C ASN A 314 -11.98 -6.63 0.98
N VAL A 315 -12.09 -5.71 1.93
CA VAL A 315 -13.39 -5.27 2.48
C VAL A 315 -14.26 -4.60 1.41
N TRP A 316 -13.66 -3.88 0.45
CA TRP A 316 -14.37 -3.29 -0.67
C TRP A 316 -15.02 -4.36 -1.55
N VAL A 317 -14.27 -5.39 -1.93
CA VAL A 317 -14.77 -6.49 -2.78
C VAL A 317 -15.78 -7.37 -2.01
N GLU A 318 -15.52 -7.70 -0.76
CA GLU A 318 -16.42 -8.46 0.11
C GLU A 318 -17.77 -7.76 0.32
N SER A 319 -17.78 -6.42 0.28
CA SER A 319 -19.03 -5.64 0.34
C SER A 319 -19.85 -5.69 -0.96
N GLY A 320 -19.43 -6.48 -1.96
CA GLY A 320 -20.11 -6.65 -3.25
C GLY A 320 -19.83 -5.53 -4.27
N ARG A 321 -18.86 -4.66 -4.01
CA ARG A 321 -18.46 -3.58 -4.92
C ARG A 321 -17.47 -4.08 -5.96
N THR A 322 -17.42 -3.40 -7.10
CA THR A 322 -16.56 -3.80 -8.21
C THR A 322 -15.18 -3.15 -8.10
N THR A 323 -14.16 -3.83 -8.65
CA THR A 323 -12.81 -3.27 -8.75
C THR A 323 -12.73 -2.11 -9.75
N GLN A 324 -13.72 -1.97 -10.64
CA GLN A 324 -13.80 -0.86 -11.60
C GLN A 324 -14.17 0.47 -10.92
N ASP A 325 -14.81 0.42 -9.76
CA ASP A 325 -15.18 1.61 -8.98
C ASP A 325 -14.04 2.13 -8.10
N ILE A 326 -12.91 1.41 -8.05
CA ILE A 326 -11.74 1.82 -7.27
C ILE A 326 -11.02 2.97 -7.96
N ARG A 327 -10.87 4.07 -7.23
CA ARG A 327 -10.20 5.28 -7.74
C ARG A 327 -8.69 5.14 -7.66
N GLN A 328 -8.04 5.22 -8.82
CA GLN A 328 -6.59 5.33 -8.93
C GLN A 328 -6.21 6.81 -8.98
N ILE A 329 -5.64 7.33 -7.92
CA ILE A 329 -5.29 8.75 -7.81
C ILE A 329 -3.78 9.02 -7.80
N VAL A 330 -2.98 7.98 -7.88
CA VAL A 330 -1.51 8.07 -7.92
C VAL A 330 -1.01 7.39 -9.18
N ASP A 331 -0.14 8.06 -9.91
CA ASP A 331 0.48 7.54 -11.12
C ASP A 331 1.72 6.67 -10.84
N ALA A 332 2.35 6.17 -11.90
CA ALA A 332 3.52 5.31 -11.81
C ALA A 332 4.76 6.00 -11.21
N ASP A 333 4.81 7.32 -11.24
CA ASP A 333 5.90 8.13 -10.68
C ASP A 333 5.69 8.46 -9.20
N GLY A 334 4.58 7.97 -8.61
CA GLY A 334 4.21 8.27 -7.22
C GLY A 334 3.74 9.70 -7.03
N CYS A 335 3.10 10.28 -8.04
CA CYS A 335 2.48 11.59 -7.98
C CYS A 335 0.97 11.48 -8.10
N TYR A 336 0.23 12.42 -7.51
CA TYR A 336 -1.20 12.49 -7.77
C TYR A 336 -1.48 12.75 -9.24
N THR A 337 -2.48 12.05 -9.78
CA THR A 337 -2.94 12.22 -11.15
C THR A 337 -3.51 13.65 -11.39
N PRO A 338 -3.54 14.13 -12.64
CA PRO A 338 -3.99 15.50 -12.94
C PRO A 338 -5.44 15.81 -12.56
N ASP A 339 -6.27 14.76 -12.38
CA ASP A 339 -7.69 14.88 -12.03
C ASP A 339 -7.96 14.97 -10.51
N VAL A 340 -6.91 14.93 -9.66
CA VAL A 340 -7.07 15.12 -8.21
C VAL A 340 -6.99 16.62 -7.88
N PRO A 341 -8.11 17.28 -7.56
CA PRO A 341 -8.15 18.72 -7.35
C PRO A 341 -7.21 19.14 -6.23
N ARG A 342 -6.59 20.31 -6.37
CA ARG A 342 -5.63 20.90 -5.43
C ARG A 342 -4.28 20.15 -5.33
N PHE A 343 -4.27 18.81 -5.49
CA PHE A 343 -3.08 17.99 -5.23
C PHE A 343 -2.39 17.49 -6.49
N ALA A 344 -2.95 17.74 -7.68
CA ALA A 344 -2.44 17.28 -8.98
C ALA A 344 -0.91 17.46 -9.11
N GLY A 345 -0.21 16.40 -9.48
CA GLY A 345 1.25 16.38 -9.69
C GLY A 345 2.10 16.44 -8.41
N MET A 346 1.50 16.45 -7.22
CA MET A 346 2.28 16.42 -5.98
C MET A 346 2.81 15.00 -5.70
N ASP A 347 4.07 14.92 -5.36
CA ASP A 347 4.75 13.68 -4.99
C ASP A 347 4.29 13.17 -3.61
N ILE A 348 3.93 11.87 -3.51
CA ILE A 348 3.66 11.18 -2.24
C ILE A 348 4.95 10.72 -1.58
N ILE A 349 5.95 10.39 -2.38
CA ILE A 349 7.30 10.02 -1.99
C ILE A 349 8.31 10.66 -2.96
N ARG A 350 9.45 11.06 -2.46
CA ARG A 350 10.51 11.63 -3.31
C ARG A 350 11.25 10.54 -4.06
N THR A 351 11.23 10.59 -5.38
CA THR A 351 11.85 9.59 -6.26
C THR A 351 13.28 9.92 -6.67
N SER A 352 13.78 11.13 -6.36
CA SER A 352 15.10 11.60 -6.80
C SER A 352 15.82 12.46 -5.78
N GLY A 353 17.11 12.72 -6.02
CA GLY A 353 17.96 13.59 -5.22
C GLY A 353 18.39 12.96 -3.89
N LYS A 354 18.97 13.80 -3.00
CA LYS A 354 19.50 13.37 -1.70
C LYS A 354 18.42 12.88 -0.72
N LYS A 355 17.18 13.23 -0.99
CA LYS A 355 16.01 12.89 -0.16
C LYS A 355 15.14 11.81 -0.79
N ARG A 356 15.70 11.02 -1.70
CA ARG A 356 15.00 9.89 -2.30
C ARG A 356 14.48 8.95 -1.22
N GLY A 357 13.20 8.56 -1.34
CA GLY A 357 12.52 7.69 -0.38
C GLY A 357 11.95 8.42 0.85
N GLU A 358 12.21 9.73 1.05
CA GLU A 358 11.51 10.50 2.07
C GLU A 358 10.08 10.86 1.62
N PRO A 359 9.17 11.16 2.58
CA PRO A 359 7.83 11.63 2.25
C PRO A 359 7.85 12.85 1.32
N GLY A 360 6.96 12.83 0.34
CA GLY A 360 6.76 13.92 -0.59
C GLY A 360 5.95 15.09 0.00
N LYS A 361 5.56 16.01 -0.85
CA LYS A 361 4.79 17.20 -0.45
C LYS A 361 3.34 16.86 -0.10
N ALA A 362 2.79 15.80 -0.66
CA ALA A 362 1.39 15.42 -0.56
C ALA A 362 0.88 15.33 0.88
N ASN A 363 1.66 14.73 1.80
CA ASN A 363 1.24 14.62 3.21
C ASN A 363 0.93 15.97 3.85
N ASN A 364 1.84 16.93 3.72
CA ASN A 364 1.67 18.24 4.35
C ASN A 364 0.52 19.04 3.74
N GLU A 365 0.33 18.95 2.42
CA GLU A 365 -0.75 19.63 1.73
C GLU A 365 -2.13 19.05 2.06
N VAL A 366 -2.22 17.73 2.21
CA VAL A 366 -3.45 17.07 2.66
C VAL A 366 -3.77 17.45 4.11
N ILE A 367 -2.78 17.47 5.00
CA ILE A 367 -2.97 17.94 6.39
C ILE A 367 -3.45 19.40 6.42
N ALA A 368 -2.84 20.28 5.62
CA ALA A 368 -3.27 21.68 5.51
C ALA A 368 -4.72 21.78 5.02
N ALA A 369 -5.09 21.03 3.98
CA ALA A 369 -6.44 21.00 3.46
C ALA A 369 -7.48 20.51 4.49
N LEU A 370 -7.12 19.49 5.29
CA LEU A 370 -7.96 18.98 6.38
C LEU A 370 -8.14 20.01 7.51
N ALA A 371 -7.09 20.77 7.82
CA ALA A 371 -7.18 21.88 8.77
C ALA A 371 -8.08 23.02 8.25
N GLU A 372 -7.94 23.41 6.99
CA GLU A 372 -8.78 24.41 6.32
C GLU A 372 -10.25 23.99 6.27
N SER A 373 -10.54 22.71 5.98
CA SER A 373 -11.92 22.18 5.97
C SER A 373 -12.53 22.05 7.38
N GLY A 374 -11.72 22.20 8.44
CA GLY A 374 -12.14 22.00 9.83
C GLY A 374 -12.30 20.52 10.22
N ASN A 375 -11.84 19.58 9.37
CA ASN A 375 -11.97 18.14 9.60
C ASN A 375 -10.69 17.48 10.12
N LEU A 376 -9.60 18.20 10.32
CA LEU A 376 -8.48 17.75 11.14
C LEU A 376 -8.88 17.84 12.61
N LEU A 377 -8.69 16.74 13.36
CA LEU A 377 -8.96 16.72 14.80
C LEU A 377 -7.67 16.87 15.62
N ALA A 378 -6.57 16.20 15.17
CA ALA A 378 -5.26 16.31 15.77
C ALA A 378 -4.16 15.87 14.81
#